data_e29f82190c6874c8580131eb0e529f12
#
_entry.id   e29f82190c6874c8580131eb0e529f12
#
_cell.length_a   1.000
_cell.length_b   1.000
_cell.length_c   1.000
_cell.angle_alpha   90.00
_cell.angle_beta   90.00
_cell.angle_gamma   90.00
#
_symmetry.space_group_name_H-M   'P 1'
#
loop_
_entity.id
_entity.type
_entity.pdbx_description
1 polymer ?
#
loop_
_entity_poly.entity_id
_entity_poly.type
_entity_poly.pdbx_seq_one_letter_code
_entity_poly.pdbx_strand_id
1 'polypeptide(L)'
;MDILIDSVNKLETILEHSGCEEVGVLLDVNPDVVNCQFDWGACMTASFGGRSAEFVTSDPIRAQTKISFMFGAPLDTTAARSASCAMINVATGFFCLSRVLHACPGSRHADCMRELGTVIHGKKILSIGSIPAIEDTFCTYIVTDPKEADLILINAEGIIDAGVDDLIAEFKGMKRIICLGPSTAGVARLQQFEHWCPYGTVM
;
A
#
# COMPACT_ATOMS: atom_id res chain seq x y z
N MET A 1 3.93 -15.12 8.40
CA MET A 1 2.60 -15.20 7.72
C MET A 1 2.54 -14.03 6.75
N ASP A 2 2.38 -14.32 5.46
CA ASP A 2 2.35 -13.30 4.39
C ASP A 2 1.18 -12.34 4.60
N ILE A 3 1.50 -11.05 4.81
CA ILE A 3 0.51 -9.99 5.10
C ILE A 3 -0.43 -9.75 3.91
N LEU A 4 0.07 -9.96 2.69
CA LEU A 4 -0.75 -9.78 1.51
C LEU A 4 -1.74 -10.94 1.35
N ILE A 5 -1.29 -12.18 1.54
CA ILE A 5 -2.17 -13.35 1.53
C ILE A 5 -3.22 -13.25 2.64
N ASP A 6 -2.82 -12.83 3.85
CA ASP A 6 -3.79 -12.58 4.94
C ASP A 6 -4.78 -11.47 4.59
N SER A 7 -4.33 -10.42 3.90
CA SER A 7 -5.23 -9.35 3.42
C SER A 7 -6.21 -9.87 2.36
N VAL A 8 -5.76 -10.71 1.44
CA VAL A 8 -6.62 -11.36 0.45
C VAL A 8 -7.68 -12.22 1.14
N ASN A 9 -7.31 -13.05 2.11
CA ASN A 9 -8.24 -13.90 2.86
C ASN A 9 -9.29 -13.08 3.66
N LYS A 10 -8.86 -11.97 4.25
CA LYS A 10 -9.78 -11.04 4.93
C LYS A 10 -10.74 -10.37 3.96
N LEU A 11 -10.24 -9.97 2.77
CA LEU A 11 -11.12 -9.40 1.75
C LEU A 11 -12.10 -10.45 1.20
N GLU A 12 -11.66 -11.69 0.98
CA GLU A 12 -12.54 -12.79 0.61
C GLU A 12 -13.69 -12.96 1.59
N THR A 13 -13.39 -12.97 2.89
CA THR A 13 -14.42 -13.03 3.96
C THR A 13 -15.40 -11.86 3.90
N ILE A 14 -14.91 -10.63 3.61
CA ILE A 14 -15.77 -9.45 3.48
C ILE A 14 -16.69 -9.53 2.26
N LEU A 15 -16.21 -10.14 1.18
CA LEU A 15 -16.93 -10.27 -0.08
C LEU A 15 -17.89 -11.47 -0.11
N GLU A 16 -17.73 -12.40 0.81
CA GLU A 16 -18.53 -13.63 0.87
C GLU A 16 -20.03 -13.32 0.79
N HIS A 17 -20.69 -13.93 -0.18
CA HIS A 17 -22.12 -13.74 -0.49
C HIS A 17 -22.52 -12.34 -1.01
N SER A 18 -21.58 -11.45 -1.31
CA SER A 18 -21.87 -10.13 -1.90
C SER A 18 -22.17 -10.21 -3.40
N GLY A 19 -21.69 -11.25 -4.09
CA GLY A 19 -21.69 -11.38 -5.55
C GLY A 19 -20.67 -10.47 -6.25
N CYS A 20 -19.90 -9.69 -5.48
CA CYS A 20 -18.89 -8.77 -6.02
C CYS A 20 -17.59 -9.48 -6.39
N GLU A 21 -17.34 -10.66 -5.88
CA GLU A 21 -16.16 -11.48 -6.13
C GLU A 21 -16.01 -11.87 -7.60
N GLU A 22 -17.13 -12.03 -8.31
CA GLU A 22 -17.18 -12.39 -9.73
C GLU A 22 -17.23 -11.17 -10.68
N VAL A 23 -17.27 -9.97 -10.12
CA VAL A 23 -17.28 -8.74 -10.93
C VAL A 23 -15.88 -8.49 -11.51
N GLY A 24 -15.87 -8.02 -12.77
CA GLY A 24 -14.62 -7.72 -13.49
C GLY A 24 -13.83 -6.56 -12.87
N VAL A 25 -12.53 -6.73 -12.82
CA VAL A 25 -11.55 -5.69 -12.50
C VAL A 25 -10.70 -5.42 -13.73
N LEU A 26 -10.56 -4.15 -14.08
CA LEU A 26 -9.61 -3.71 -15.10
C LEU A 26 -8.34 -3.18 -14.39
N LEU A 27 -7.20 -3.76 -14.73
CA LEU A 27 -5.88 -3.24 -14.38
C LEU A 27 -5.30 -2.56 -15.61
N ASP A 28 -4.91 -1.30 -15.47
CA ASP A 28 -4.25 -0.54 -16.52
C ASP A 28 -3.02 0.21 -15.97
N VAL A 29 -2.12 0.61 -16.85
CA VAL A 29 -0.93 1.39 -16.49
C VAL A 29 -1.13 2.80 -17.01
N ASN A 30 -1.12 3.77 -16.10
CA ASN A 30 -1.24 5.18 -16.44
C ASN A 30 0.13 5.87 -16.34
N PRO A 31 0.78 6.16 -17.47
CA PRO A 31 2.11 6.78 -17.47
C PRO A 31 2.09 8.27 -17.10
N ASP A 32 0.92 8.92 -17.17
CA ASP A 32 0.78 10.36 -16.99
C ASP A 32 0.41 10.75 -15.55
N VAL A 33 0.19 9.76 -14.67
CA VAL A 33 -0.15 10.04 -13.26
C VAL A 33 1.10 10.45 -12.50
N VAL A 34 0.99 11.55 -11.75
CA VAL A 34 2.00 11.96 -10.78
C VAL A 34 1.92 11.05 -9.57
N ASN A 35 2.93 10.23 -9.39
CA ASN A 35 3.02 9.32 -8.25
C ASN A 35 3.14 10.06 -6.92
N CYS A 36 2.72 9.41 -5.84
CA CYS A 36 2.99 9.87 -4.48
C CYS A 36 4.51 9.93 -4.25
N GLN A 37 4.95 10.92 -3.49
CA GLN A 37 6.36 11.07 -3.11
C GLN A 37 6.96 9.88 -2.31
N PHE A 38 6.12 8.99 -1.79
CA PHE A 38 6.53 7.81 -1.04
C PHE A 38 6.64 6.56 -1.90
N ASP A 39 6.15 6.59 -3.13
CA ASP A 39 6.13 5.45 -4.03
C ASP A 39 7.16 5.63 -5.15
N TRP A 40 7.75 4.53 -5.61
CA TRP A 40 8.70 4.49 -6.71
C TRP A 40 8.26 3.45 -7.75
N GLY A 41 8.19 3.86 -9.01
CA GLY A 41 7.81 2.98 -10.10
C GLY A 41 6.75 3.58 -11.02
N ALA A 42 5.99 2.71 -11.69
CA ALA A 42 4.90 3.08 -12.58
C ALA A 42 3.54 2.96 -11.88
N CYS A 43 2.64 3.91 -12.15
CA CYS A 43 1.29 3.88 -11.62
C CYS A 43 0.43 2.85 -12.38
N MET A 44 -0.05 1.86 -11.67
CA MET A 44 -1.08 0.93 -12.11
C MET A 44 -2.42 1.36 -11.50
N THR A 45 -3.46 1.43 -12.33
CA THR A 45 -4.82 1.78 -11.91
C THR A 45 -5.68 0.54 -11.94
N ALA A 46 -6.32 0.22 -10.82
CA ALA A 46 -7.38 -0.79 -10.77
C ALA A 46 -8.76 -0.12 -10.82
N SER A 47 -9.65 -0.62 -11.68
CA SER A 47 -11.03 -0.13 -11.79
C SER A 47 -12.02 -1.25 -11.47
N PHE A 48 -12.97 -0.96 -10.57
CA PHE A 48 -13.96 -1.91 -10.08
C PHE A 48 -15.23 -1.18 -9.61
N GLY A 49 -16.39 -1.60 -10.06
CA GLY A 49 -17.69 -1.08 -9.61
C GLY A 49 -17.84 0.45 -9.73
N GLY A 50 -17.24 1.07 -10.76
CA GLY A 50 -17.24 2.52 -10.96
C GLY A 50 -16.27 3.29 -10.05
N ARG A 51 -15.43 2.61 -9.28
CA ARG A 51 -14.31 3.17 -8.54
C ARG A 51 -13.00 2.86 -9.23
N SER A 52 -11.99 3.70 -9.00
CA SER A 52 -10.61 3.43 -9.37
C SER A 52 -9.67 3.67 -8.20
N ALA A 53 -8.56 2.97 -8.17
CA ALA A 53 -7.51 3.13 -7.18
C ALA A 53 -6.13 2.97 -7.83
N GLU A 54 -5.16 3.70 -7.32
CA GLU A 54 -3.78 3.67 -7.79
C GLU A 54 -2.94 2.70 -6.95
N PHE A 55 -2.01 2.05 -7.62
CA PHE A 55 -0.94 1.28 -7.00
C PHE A 55 0.36 1.48 -7.79
N VAL A 56 1.42 1.87 -7.12
CA VAL A 56 2.72 2.10 -7.76
C VAL A 56 3.62 0.89 -7.59
N THR A 57 4.23 0.43 -8.68
CA THR A 57 5.07 -0.78 -8.68
C THR A 57 6.14 -0.69 -9.77
N SER A 58 7.25 -1.40 -9.55
CA SER A 58 8.29 -1.61 -10.57
C SER A 58 7.90 -2.63 -11.65
N ASP A 59 6.84 -3.43 -11.41
CA ASP A 59 6.37 -4.48 -12.34
C ASP A 59 4.86 -4.35 -12.62
N PRO A 60 4.43 -3.26 -13.32
CA PRO A 60 3.03 -3.01 -13.60
C PRO A 60 2.50 -3.94 -14.70
N ILE A 61 1.25 -4.36 -14.57
CA ILE A 61 0.57 -5.18 -15.58
C ILE A 61 -0.71 -4.53 -16.09
N ARG A 62 -1.10 -4.90 -17.32
CA ARG A 62 -2.41 -4.64 -17.89
C ARG A 62 -3.16 -5.96 -17.98
N ALA A 63 -4.34 -6.01 -17.37
CA ALA A 63 -5.17 -7.21 -17.37
C ALA A 63 -6.63 -6.88 -17.14
N GLN A 64 -7.51 -7.74 -17.65
CA GLN A 64 -8.90 -7.81 -17.22
C GLN A 64 -9.08 -9.12 -16.47
N THR A 65 -9.54 -9.04 -15.24
CA THR A 65 -9.64 -10.16 -14.31
C THR A 65 -10.87 -10.02 -13.43
N LYS A 66 -11.00 -10.85 -12.41
CA LYS A 66 -12.04 -10.78 -11.37
C LYS A 66 -11.37 -10.72 -10.00
N ILE A 67 -12.07 -10.20 -9.01
CA ILE A 67 -11.58 -10.21 -7.62
C ILE A 67 -11.26 -11.63 -7.16
N SER A 68 -12.13 -12.60 -7.48
CA SER A 68 -11.96 -14.00 -7.09
C SER A 68 -10.66 -14.66 -7.58
N PHE A 69 -10.02 -14.15 -8.63
CA PHE A 69 -8.76 -14.72 -9.13
C PHE A 69 -7.57 -14.55 -8.19
N MET A 70 -7.64 -13.64 -7.23
CA MET A 70 -6.58 -13.54 -6.21
C MET A 70 -6.83 -14.49 -5.02
N PHE A 71 -8.04 -15.04 -4.85
CA PHE A 71 -8.36 -15.93 -3.76
C PHE A 71 -7.66 -17.27 -3.93
N GLY A 72 -6.86 -17.68 -2.93
CA GLY A 72 -6.04 -18.88 -3.00
C GLY A 72 -4.89 -18.84 -4.03
N ALA A 73 -4.66 -17.70 -4.70
CA ALA A 73 -3.51 -17.54 -5.60
C ALA A 73 -2.19 -17.57 -4.82
N PRO A 74 -1.11 -18.16 -5.37
CA PRO A 74 0.16 -18.30 -4.66
C PRO A 74 0.86 -16.96 -4.41
N LEU A 75 0.58 -15.90 -5.18
CA LEU A 75 1.17 -14.55 -5.09
C LEU A 75 2.71 -14.58 -5.00
N ASP A 76 3.33 -15.40 -5.83
CA ASP A 76 4.76 -15.71 -5.82
C ASP A 76 5.62 -14.80 -6.73
N THR A 77 4.97 -13.91 -7.48
CA THR A 77 5.65 -12.93 -8.35
C THR A 77 5.31 -11.50 -7.95
N THR A 78 6.23 -10.56 -8.20
CA THR A 78 6.02 -9.13 -7.96
C THR A 78 4.77 -8.61 -8.69
N ALA A 79 4.58 -9.03 -9.95
CA ALA A 79 3.41 -8.66 -10.74
C ALA A 79 2.09 -9.14 -10.10
N ALA A 80 2.01 -10.40 -9.64
CA ALA A 80 0.82 -10.95 -8.99
C ALA A 80 0.54 -10.25 -7.65
N ARG A 81 1.57 -9.98 -6.86
CA ARG A 81 1.46 -9.24 -5.59
C ARG A 81 0.99 -7.81 -5.82
N SER A 82 1.57 -7.11 -6.81
CA SER A 82 1.17 -5.75 -7.21
C SER A 82 -0.28 -5.70 -7.68
N ALA A 83 -0.69 -6.65 -8.54
CA ALA A 83 -2.07 -6.75 -9.02
C ALA A 83 -3.04 -6.97 -7.85
N SER A 84 -2.72 -7.86 -6.92
CA SER A 84 -3.54 -8.12 -5.74
C SER A 84 -3.64 -6.89 -4.83
N CYS A 85 -2.56 -6.15 -4.60
CA CYS A 85 -2.60 -4.89 -3.85
C CYS A 85 -3.50 -3.85 -4.53
N ALA A 86 -3.41 -3.69 -5.85
CA ALA A 86 -4.26 -2.77 -6.59
C ALA A 86 -5.75 -3.17 -6.50
N MET A 87 -6.05 -4.47 -6.63
CA MET A 87 -7.41 -5.00 -6.46
C MET A 87 -7.93 -4.83 -5.03
N ILE A 88 -7.10 -5.05 -4.02
CA ILE A 88 -7.43 -4.78 -2.61
C ILE A 88 -7.76 -3.30 -2.40
N ASN A 89 -6.95 -2.38 -2.95
CA ASN A 89 -7.19 -0.95 -2.82
C ASN A 89 -8.55 -0.55 -3.41
N VAL A 90 -8.84 -0.94 -4.65
CA VAL A 90 -10.10 -0.56 -5.28
C VAL A 90 -11.31 -1.22 -4.62
N ALA A 91 -11.20 -2.49 -4.20
CA ALA A 91 -12.27 -3.19 -3.51
C ALA A 91 -12.56 -2.55 -2.13
N THR A 92 -11.54 -2.28 -1.32
CA THR A 92 -11.71 -1.59 -0.03
C THR A 92 -12.29 -0.19 -0.20
N GLY A 93 -11.95 0.51 -1.28
CA GLY A 93 -12.57 1.79 -1.66
C GLY A 93 -14.04 1.65 -2.03
N PHE A 94 -14.39 0.64 -2.83
CA PHE A 94 -15.76 0.36 -3.23
C PHE A 94 -16.66 0.07 -2.02
N PHE A 95 -16.19 -0.71 -1.06
CA PHE A 95 -16.90 -1.01 0.18
C PHE A 95 -16.77 0.08 1.26
N CYS A 96 -16.23 1.24 0.92
CA CYS A 96 -16.02 2.37 1.84
C CYS A 96 -15.18 2.03 3.08
N LEU A 97 -14.35 1.00 3.01
CA LEU A 97 -13.40 0.63 4.07
C LEU A 97 -12.16 1.52 4.06
N SER A 98 -11.73 1.98 2.87
CA SER A 98 -10.69 2.98 2.67
C SER A 98 -11.25 4.18 1.91
N ARG A 99 -10.72 5.38 2.22
CA ARG A 99 -11.07 6.63 1.52
C ARG A 99 -9.89 7.25 0.79
N VAL A 100 -8.76 6.60 0.80
CA VAL A 100 -7.55 7.03 0.08
C VAL A 100 -7.32 6.06 -1.06
N LEU A 101 -7.59 6.49 -2.28
CA LEU A 101 -7.50 5.67 -3.49
C LEU A 101 -6.49 6.22 -4.49
N HIS A 102 -6.22 7.53 -4.43
CA HIS A 102 -5.34 8.23 -5.36
C HIS A 102 -4.35 9.13 -4.63
N ALA A 103 -3.22 9.37 -5.29
CA ALA A 103 -2.22 10.30 -4.81
C ALA A 103 -2.78 11.73 -4.71
N CYS A 104 -2.23 12.49 -3.79
CA CYS A 104 -2.50 13.92 -3.69
C CYS A 104 -1.70 14.71 -4.76
N PRO A 105 -2.13 15.94 -5.11
CA PRO A 105 -1.32 16.79 -5.97
C PRO A 105 0.07 17.06 -5.38
N GLY A 106 1.09 17.14 -6.23
CA GLY A 106 2.48 17.41 -5.81
C GLY A 106 2.66 18.67 -4.98
N SER A 107 1.77 19.67 -5.13
CA SER A 107 1.75 20.87 -4.29
C SER A 107 1.52 20.60 -2.80
N ARG A 108 1.02 19.41 -2.43
CA ARG A 108 0.80 18.98 -1.04
C ARG A 108 1.97 18.22 -0.44
N HIS A 109 2.97 17.84 -1.23
CA HIS A 109 4.08 17.02 -0.77
C HIS A 109 4.87 17.68 0.37
N ALA A 110 5.17 18.98 0.26
CA ALA A 110 5.89 19.71 1.30
C ALA A 110 5.12 19.75 2.64
N ASP A 111 3.81 19.95 2.58
CA ASP A 111 2.96 19.93 3.78
C ASP A 111 2.91 18.53 4.39
N CYS A 112 2.75 17.48 3.56
CA CYS A 112 2.74 16.10 3.99
C CYS A 112 4.05 15.71 4.71
N MET A 113 5.20 16.09 4.14
CA MET A 113 6.52 15.82 4.74
C MET A 113 6.70 16.58 6.06
N ARG A 114 6.28 17.85 6.13
CA ARG A 114 6.35 18.63 7.37
C ARG A 114 5.55 18.00 8.50
N GLU A 115 4.33 17.55 8.20
CA GLU A 115 3.45 16.92 9.18
C GLU A 115 3.97 15.54 9.58
N LEU A 116 4.45 14.71 8.62
CA LEU A 116 5.10 13.45 8.94
C LEU A 116 6.33 13.67 9.84
N GLY A 117 7.10 14.72 9.58
CA GLY A 117 8.23 15.14 10.42
C GLY A 117 7.85 15.33 11.88
N THR A 118 6.66 15.81 12.19
CA THR A 118 6.19 15.92 13.60
C THR A 118 5.89 14.58 14.23
N VAL A 119 5.45 13.60 13.43
CA VAL A 119 5.12 12.24 13.89
C VAL A 119 6.38 11.43 14.21
N ILE A 120 7.43 11.62 13.39
CA ILE A 120 8.68 10.86 13.49
C ILE A 120 9.77 11.57 14.31
N HIS A 121 9.54 12.82 14.72
CA HIS A 121 10.54 13.60 15.44
C HIS A 121 11.12 12.86 16.66
N GLY A 122 12.46 12.77 16.72
CA GLY A 122 13.18 12.11 17.81
C GLY A 122 13.06 10.58 17.84
N LYS A 123 12.55 9.95 16.78
CA LYS A 123 12.37 8.50 16.66
C LYS A 123 13.35 7.90 15.65
N LYS A 124 13.88 6.73 15.95
CA LYS A 124 14.62 5.91 14.99
C LYS A 124 13.64 5.20 14.07
N ILE A 125 13.88 5.27 12.76
CA ILE A 125 12.98 4.80 11.70
C ILE A 125 13.62 3.63 10.96
N LEU A 126 12.91 2.54 10.80
CA LEU A 126 13.19 1.55 9.77
C LEU A 126 12.30 1.84 8.56
N SER A 127 12.91 2.10 7.40
CA SER A 127 12.20 2.26 6.13
C SER A 127 12.20 0.92 5.38
N ILE A 128 11.02 0.45 4.98
CA ILE A 128 10.83 -0.77 4.20
C ILE A 128 10.26 -0.39 2.82
N GLY A 129 10.98 -0.81 1.79
CA GLY A 129 10.86 -0.30 0.44
C GLY A 129 11.71 0.96 0.25
N SER A 130 12.01 1.31 -1.00
CA SER A 130 12.75 2.55 -1.32
C SER A 130 11.81 3.74 -1.21
N ILE A 131 12.14 4.68 -0.32
CA ILE A 131 11.35 5.90 -0.07
C ILE A 131 12.28 7.11 -0.11
N PRO A 132 12.69 7.57 -1.31
CA PRO A 132 13.67 8.66 -1.44
C PRO A 132 13.32 9.91 -0.66
N ALA A 133 12.06 10.30 -0.64
CA ALA A 133 11.59 11.48 0.12
C ALA A 133 11.88 11.36 1.63
N ILE A 134 11.80 10.16 2.20
CA ILE A 134 12.12 9.89 3.60
C ILE A 134 13.63 9.85 3.79
N GLU A 135 14.33 9.14 2.90
CA GLU A 135 15.79 8.95 2.95
C GLU A 135 16.51 10.29 2.85
N ASP A 136 16.09 11.18 1.95
CA ASP A 136 16.66 12.51 1.78
C ASP A 136 16.36 13.45 2.97
N THR A 137 15.13 13.40 3.48
CA THR A 137 14.67 14.39 4.48
C THR A 137 15.04 13.96 5.90
N PHE A 138 15.02 12.66 6.20
CA PHE A 138 15.14 12.11 7.56
C PHE A 138 16.30 11.15 7.74
N CYS A 139 17.35 11.26 6.92
CA CYS A 139 18.52 10.36 6.92
C CYS A 139 19.13 10.14 8.31
N THR A 140 19.13 11.16 9.17
CA THR A 140 19.68 11.08 10.53
C THR A 140 18.87 10.21 11.50
N TYR A 141 17.63 9.89 11.14
CA TYR A 141 16.73 9.07 11.96
C TYR A 141 16.66 7.63 11.46
N ILE A 142 17.18 7.34 10.24
CA ILE A 142 17.07 6.00 9.63
C ILE A 142 18.07 5.05 10.25
N VAL A 143 17.59 3.87 10.61
CA VAL A 143 18.37 2.74 11.09
C VAL A 143 18.18 1.52 10.20
N THR A 144 19.18 0.66 10.16
CA THR A 144 19.15 -0.59 9.38
C THR A 144 18.82 -1.81 10.23
N ASP A 145 19.07 -1.75 11.54
CA ASP A 145 18.68 -2.82 12.47
C ASP A 145 17.23 -2.61 12.92
N PRO A 146 16.31 -3.53 12.57
CA PRO A 146 14.91 -3.43 13.01
C PRO A 146 14.74 -3.33 14.53
N LYS A 147 15.67 -3.90 15.31
CA LYS A 147 15.60 -3.86 16.78
C LYS A 147 15.81 -2.46 17.32
N GLU A 148 16.63 -1.65 16.65
CA GLU A 148 16.90 -0.27 17.04
C GLU A 148 15.79 0.70 16.66
N ALA A 149 14.91 0.36 15.73
CA ALA A 149 13.85 1.23 15.27
C ALA A 149 12.77 1.44 16.34
N ASP A 150 12.29 2.66 16.48
CA ASP A 150 11.10 2.99 17.28
C ASP A 150 9.82 2.85 16.47
N LEU A 151 9.90 3.06 15.15
CA LEU A 151 8.80 2.91 14.23
C LEU A 151 9.27 2.35 12.88
N ILE A 152 8.34 1.73 12.16
CA ILE A 152 8.55 1.13 10.84
C ILE A 152 7.68 1.88 9.84
N LEU A 153 8.29 2.37 8.76
CA LEU A 153 7.59 2.96 7.61
C LEU A 153 7.60 1.97 6.45
N ILE A 154 6.45 1.76 5.82
CA ILE A 154 6.30 0.80 4.71
C ILE A 154 5.60 1.50 3.55
N ASN A 155 6.18 1.44 2.35
CA ASN A 155 5.54 1.89 1.12
C ASN A 155 4.98 0.72 0.29
N ALA A 156 4.53 0.99 -0.95
CA ALA A 156 4.01 -0.01 -1.87
C ALA A 156 4.99 -1.14 -2.14
N GLU A 157 6.27 -0.82 -2.43
CA GLU A 157 7.32 -1.80 -2.69
C GLU A 157 7.56 -2.70 -1.47
N GLY A 158 7.59 -2.11 -0.27
CA GLY A 158 7.72 -2.85 0.97
C GLY A 158 6.56 -3.81 1.26
N ILE A 159 5.33 -3.48 0.84
CA ILE A 159 4.17 -4.38 1.01
C ILE A 159 4.23 -5.58 0.07
N ILE A 160 4.73 -5.41 -1.15
CA ILE A 160 4.84 -6.51 -2.11
C ILE A 160 6.09 -7.37 -1.94
N ASP A 161 7.03 -6.95 -1.10
CA ASP A 161 8.22 -7.75 -0.79
C ASP A 161 7.89 -8.87 0.20
N ALA A 162 7.95 -10.12 -0.26
CA ALA A 162 7.70 -11.28 0.58
C ALA A 162 8.73 -11.45 1.72
N GLY A 163 9.94 -10.87 1.57
CA GLY A 163 10.98 -10.89 2.62
C GLY A 163 10.63 -10.06 3.86
N VAL A 164 9.63 -9.21 3.75
CA VAL A 164 9.17 -8.31 4.83
C VAL A 164 8.23 -8.98 5.84
N ASP A 165 7.62 -10.09 5.45
CA ASP A 165 6.57 -10.73 6.24
C ASP A 165 7.04 -11.20 7.61
N ASP A 166 8.23 -11.81 7.69
CA ASP A 166 8.81 -12.26 8.96
C ASP A 166 9.12 -11.10 9.87
N LEU A 167 9.64 -10.00 9.32
CA LEU A 167 9.92 -8.77 10.05
C LEU A 167 8.63 -8.15 10.61
N ILE A 168 7.59 -8.04 9.78
CA ILE A 168 6.30 -7.51 10.24
C ILE A 168 5.69 -8.42 11.30
N ALA A 169 5.75 -9.74 11.12
CA ALA A 169 5.24 -10.70 12.11
C ALA A 169 5.97 -10.58 13.46
N GLU A 170 7.29 -10.35 13.45
CA GLU A 170 8.09 -10.17 14.66
C GLU A 170 7.70 -8.90 15.42
N PHE A 171 7.48 -7.79 14.70
CA PHE A 171 7.31 -6.47 15.35
C PHE A 171 5.87 -5.98 15.44
N LYS A 172 4.90 -6.66 14.82
CA LYS A 172 3.47 -6.32 14.92
C LYS A 172 3.02 -6.37 16.39
N GLY A 173 2.47 -5.26 16.87
CA GLY A 173 2.05 -5.10 18.26
C GLY A 173 3.17 -4.68 19.23
N MET A 174 4.44 -4.74 18.82
CA MET A 174 5.58 -4.25 19.61
C MET A 174 6.06 -2.88 19.15
N LYS A 175 6.02 -2.63 17.86
CA LYS A 175 6.44 -1.36 17.25
C LYS A 175 5.29 -0.73 16.48
N ARG A 176 5.33 0.58 16.36
CA ARG A 176 4.39 1.33 15.52
C ARG A 176 4.76 1.09 14.06
N ILE A 177 3.80 0.62 13.26
CA ILE A 177 3.95 0.39 11.82
C ILE A 177 3.05 1.37 11.09
N ILE A 178 3.61 2.16 10.20
CA ILE A 178 2.90 3.17 9.41
C ILE A 178 3.07 2.85 7.93
N CYS A 179 1.96 2.57 7.26
CA CYS A 179 1.91 2.39 5.82
C CYS A 179 1.77 3.75 5.14
N LEU A 180 2.60 4.02 4.13
CA LEU A 180 2.69 5.33 3.47
C LEU A 180 2.06 5.31 2.09
N GLY A 181 1.36 6.41 1.75
CA GLY A 181 0.84 6.65 0.41
C GLY A 181 -0.46 5.90 0.06
N PRO A 182 -1.08 6.22 -1.08
CA PRO A 182 -2.36 5.63 -1.47
C PRO A 182 -2.25 4.15 -1.80
N SER A 183 -1.11 3.69 -2.33
CA SER A 183 -0.88 2.31 -2.71
C SER A 183 -1.01 1.32 -1.55
N THR A 184 -0.77 1.77 -0.32
CA THR A 184 -0.80 0.90 0.87
C THR A 184 -2.14 0.89 1.59
N ALA A 185 -3.09 1.74 1.20
CA ALA A 185 -4.29 2.05 1.96
C ALA A 185 -5.20 0.84 2.23
N GLY A 186 -5.41 -0.01 1.23
CA GLY A 186 -6.26 -1.19 1.36
C GLY A 186 -5.66 -2.24 2.28
N VAL A 187 -4.38 -2.56 2.09
CA VAL A 187 -3.66 -3.52 2.95
C VAL A 187 -3.58 -2.99 4.38
N ALA A 188 -3.21 -1.72 4.56
CA ALA A 188 -3.16 -1.10 5.89
C ALA A 188 -4.52 -1.21 6.61
N ARG A 189 -5.62 -0.98 5.90
CA ARG A 189 -6.96 -1.11 6.46
C ARG A 189 -7.30 -2.52 6.90
N LEU A 190 -7.01 -3.52 6.07
CA LEU A 190 -7.30 -4.93 6.36
C LEU A 190 -6.39 -5.49 7.46
N GLN A 191 -5.15 -5.02 7.54
CA GLN A 191 -4.17 -5.42 8.56
C GLN A 191 -4.28 -4.63 9.87
N GLN A 192 -5.11 -3.56 9.89
CA GLN A 192 -5.24 -2.64 11.02
C GLN A 192 -3.91 -1.94 11.34
N PHE A 193 -3.10 -1.68 10.31
CA PHE A 193 -1.91 -0.83 10.43
C PHE A 193 -2.31 0.65 10.39
N GLU A 194 -1.48 1.48 10.98
CA GLU A 194 -1.61 2.91 10.80
C GLU A 194 -1.31 3.28 9.34
N HIS A 195 -2.09 4.20 8.79
CA HIS A 195 -1.94 4.65 7.42
C HIS A 195 -1.70 6.15 7.37
N TRP A 196 -0.65 6.57 6.66
CA TRP A 196 -0.29 7.96 6.46
C TRP A 196 -0.47 8.36 5.01
N CYS A 197 -1.54 9.03 4.73
CA CYS A 197 -1.79 9.73 3.47
C CYS A 197 -2.84 10.83 3.70
N PRO A 198 -2.49 11.90 4.43
CA PRO A 198 -3.46 12.90 4.91
C PRO A 198 -4.13 13.69 3.79
N TYR A 199 -3.49 13.76 2.63
CA TYR A 199 -3.95 14.52 1.47
C TYR A 199 -4.38 13.66 0.28
N GLY A 200 -4.35 12.34 0.43
CA GLY A 200 -4.84 11.42 -0.60
C GLY A 200 -6.33 11.57 -0.85
N THR A 201 -6.77 11.23 -2.05
CA THR A 201 -8.13 11.50 -2.51
C THR A 201 -8.93 10.23 -2.79
N VAL A 202 -10.25 10.38 -2.88
CA VAL A 202 -11.19 9.30 -3.26
C VAL A 202 -11.39 9.28 -4.78
N MET A 203 -11.17 10.42 -5.43
CA MET A 203 -11.31 10.66 -6.87
C MET A 203 -10.20 11.58 -7.32
#